data_604ab27e033fadab53b0e2c45da72b74
#
_entry.id   604ab27e033fadab53b0e2c45da72b74
#
_cell.length_a   1.000
_cell.length_b   1.000
_cell.length_c   1.000
_cell.angle_alpha   90.00
_cell.angle_beta   90.00
_cell.angle_gamma   90.00
#
_symmetry.space_group_name_H-M   'P 1'
#
loop_
_entity.id
_entity.type
_entity.pdbx_description
1 polymer ?
#
loop_
_entity_poly.entity_id
_entity_poly.type
_entity_poly.pdbx_seq_one_letter_code
_entity_poly.pdbx_strand_id
1 'polypeptide(L)'
;ERIQQLRQYDRRIFDLEDEINRKLSKLDAALQRCNIRLSNYVSNTDSKSYKEVVARISEGITDPKVLVEEIHGRIINRHGRKTIIAALTGVITQADSDMMRQIREEIDIAERHKQECIDKMQEICEKEYSDQLRNLQTIPGVKLRAATSLIAEIGIDMSHFETANHLASWSGLKPRNDESNKVIKSKRITHGNRYLRRTIIECSWAASRTQGCFFSRFSYHQTQ
;
A
#
# COMPACT_ATOMS: atom_id res chain seq x y z
N GLU A 1 27.27 -3.60 6.43
CA GLU A 1 27.19 -2.66 5.27
C GLU A 1 26.01 -2.97 4.37
N ARG A 2 25.81 -4.22 3.89
CA ARG A 2 24.69 -4.62 2.99
C ARG A 2 23.30 -4.45 3.60
N ILE A 3 23.11 -4.82 4.86
CA ILE A 3 21.84 -4.62 5.57
C ILE A 3 21.48 -3.12 5.65
N GLN A 4 22.48 -2.25 5.80
CA GLN A 4 22.25 -0.80 5.81
C GLN A 4 21.79 -0.29 4.43
N GLN A 5 22.37 -0.80 3.34
CA GLN A 5 21.93 -0.48 1.97
C GLN A 5 20.49 -0.95 1.73
N LEU A 6 20.15 -2.19 2.11
CA LEU A 6 18.78 -2.69 2.02
C LEU A 6 17.79 -1.80 2.77
N ARG A 7 18.16 -1.38 3.98
CA ARG A 7 17.33 -0.49 4.80
C ARG A 7 17.13 0.89 4.17
N GLN A 8 18.13 1.43 3.48
CA GLN A 8 17.99 2.68 2.74
C GLN A 8 16.99 2.54 1.58
N TYR A 9 17.08 1.45 0.79
CA TYR A 9 16.11 1.18 -0.28
C TYR A 9 14.71 0.94 0.25
N ASP A 10 14.55 0.15 1.31
CA ASP A 10 13.25 -0.14 1.91
C ASP A 10 12.55 1.14 2.39
N ARG A 11 13.27 2.01 3.08
CA ARG A 11 12.74 3.29 3.54
C ARG A 11 12.44 4.24 2.40
N ARG A 12 13.25 4.24 1.34
CA ARG A 12 12.96 5.03 0.14
C ARG A 12 11.68 4.56 -0.56
N ILE A 13 11.45 3.25 -0.64
CA ILE A 13 10.19 2.69 -1.16
C ILE A 13 9.00 3.19 -0.34
N PHE A 14 9.13 3.16 0.98
CA PHE A 14 8.09 3.64 1.89
C PHE A 14 7.74 5.11 1.65
N ASP A 15 8.77 5.97 1.51
CA ASP A 15 8.58 7.39 1.23
C ASP A 15 7.93 7.62 -0.14
N LEU A 16 8.31 6.84 -1.16
CA LEU A 16 7.71 6.90 -2.50
C LEU A 16 6.24 6.46 -2.50
N GLU A 17 5.88 5.41 -1.74
CA GLU A 17 4.49 4.99 -1.59
C GLU A 17 3.64 6.08 -0.93
N ASP A 18 4.15 6.74 0.10
CA ASP A 18 3.47 7.86 0.75
C ASP A 18 3.34 9.06 -0.20
N GLU A 19 4.34 9.32 -1.04
CA GLU A 19 4.30 10.36 -2.06
C GLU A 19 3.23 10.07 -3.12
N ILE A 20 3.20 8.85 -3.66
CA ILE A 20 2.18 8.40 -4.63
C ILE A 20 0.78 8.56 -4.06
N ASN A 21 0.55 8.10 -2.81
CA ASN A 21 -0.75 8.21 -2.15
C ASN A 21 -1.20 9.67 -1.98
N ARG A 22 -0.28 10.57 -1.61
CA ARG A 22 -0.57 12.01 -1.54
C ARG A 22 -0.92 12.60 -2.90
N LYS A 23 -0.24 12.19 -3.97
CA LYS A 23 -0.52 12.66 -5.34
C LYS A 23 -1.84 12.10 -5.86
N LEU A 24 -2.17 10.85 -5.60
CA LEU A 24 -3.48 10.26 -5.93
C LEU A 24 -4.62 11.02 -5.21
N SER A 25 -4.42 11.40 -3.95
CA SER A 25 -5.39 12.21 -3.21
C SER A 25 -5.54 13.62 -3.81
N LYS A 26 -4.45 14.22 -4.32
CA LYS A 26 -4.51 15.51 -5.03
C LYS A 26 -5.27 15.41 -6.36
N LEU A 27 -5.07 14.30 -7.11
CA LEU A 27 -5.82 14.04 -8.34
C LEU A 27 -7.31 13.92 -8.06
N ASP A 28 -7.69 13.17 -7.01
CA ASP A 28 -9.11 13.04 -6.65
C ASP A 28 -9.72 14.37 -6.24
N ALA A 29 -9.01 15.18 -5.44
CA ALA A 29 -9.45 16.52 -5.09
C ALA A 29 -9.59 17.42 -6.32
N ALA A 30 -8.73 17.28 -7.33
CA ALA A 30 -8.85 18.02 -8.59
C ALA A 30 -10.09 17.62 -9.37
N LEU A 31 -10.38 16.33 -9.52
CA LEU A 31 -11.60 15.83 -10.15
C LEU A 31 -12.86 16.31 -9.42
N GLN A 32 -12.85 16.26 -8.09
CA GLN A 32 -13.99 16.71 -7.28
C GLN A 32 -14.27 18.22 -7.45
N ARG A 33 -13.23 19.06 -7.58
CA ARG A 33 -13.41 20.50 -7.93
C ARG A 33 -14.07 20.69 -9.29
N CYS A 34 -13.78 19.81 -10.24
CA CYS A 34 -14.44 19.78 -11.55
C CYS A 34 -15.85 19.15 -11.50
N ASN A 35 -16.37 18.82 -10.33
CA ASN A 35 -17.62 18.10 -10.09
C ASN A 35 -17.63 16.64 -10.61
N ILE A 36 -16.48 16.04 -10.84
CA ILE A 36 -16.35 14.61 -11.19
C ILE A 36 -16.17 13.79 -9.92
N ARG A 37 -17.05 12.81 -9.69
CA ARG A 37 -17.13 12.04 -8.45
C ARG A 37 -16.93 10.53 -8.68
N LEU A 38 -15.98 10.19 -9.54
CA LEU A 38 -15.68 8.80 -9.90
C LEU A 38 -15.19 7.98 -8.69
N SER A 39 -14.48 8.58 -7.74
CA SER A 39 -13.98 7.90 -6.53
C SER A 39 -15.09 7.26 -5.69
N ASN A 40 -16.33 7.71 -5.77
CA ASN A 40 -17.46 7.11 -5.06
C ASN A 40 -17.87 5.73 -5.63
N TYR A 41 -17.43 5.38 -6.82
CA TYR A 41 -17.87 4.19 -7.56
C TYR A 41 -16.74 3.18 -7.80
N VAL A 42 -15.49 3.58 -7.62
CA VAL A 42 -14.31 2.70 -7.72
C VAL A 42 -13.87 2.23 -6.34
N SER A 43 -13.13 1.12 -6.27
CA SER A 43 -12.63 0.59 -4.99
C SER A 43 -11.58 1.49 -4.33
N ASN A 44 -10.77 2.14 -5.15
CA ASN A 44 -9.76 3.12 -4.73
C ASN A 44 -9.31 3.96 -5.94
N THR A 45 -8.61 5.07 -5.68
CA THR A 45 -8.08 5.99 -6.69
C THR A 45 -6.85 5.44 -7.43
N ASP A 46 -6.31 4.31 -7.00
CA ASP A 46 -5.24 3.58 -7.69
C ASP A 46 -5.78 2.52 -8.68
N SER A 47 -7.10 2.37 -8.77
CA SER A 47 -7.74 1.39 -9.66
C SER A 47 -7.51 1.71 -11.13
N LYS A 48 -7.43 0.67 -11.97
CA LYS A 48 -7.20 0.81 -13.41
C LYS A 48 -8.19 1.77 -14.06
N SER A 49 -9.50 1.60 -13.82
CA SER A 49 -10.53 2.47 -14.39
C SER A 49 -10.37 3.93 -13.98
N TYR A 50 -9.95 4.19 -12.74
CA TYR A 50 -9.69 5.57 -12.29
C TYR A 50 -8.50 6.17 -13.03
N LYS A 51 -7.39 5.45 -13.13
CA LYS A 51 -6.18 5.87 -13.84
C LYS A 51 -6.44 6.15 -15.32
N GLU A 52 -7.21 5.29 -16.00
CA GLU A 52 -7.56 5.45 -17.41
C GLU A 52 -8.43 6.71 -17.64
N VAL A 53 -9.44 6.94 -16.80
CA VAL A 53 -10.26 8.16 -16.89
C VAL A 53 -9.42 9.41 -16.70
N VAL A 54 -8.54 9.44 -15.68
CA VAL A 54 -7.63 10.58 -15.46
C VAL A 54 -6.68 10.75 -16.63
N ALA A 55 -6.23 9.64 -17.25
CA ALA A 55 -5.39 9.68 -18.45
C ALA A 55 -6.10 10.41 -19.60
N ARG A 56 -7.34 10.01 -19.91
CA ARG A 56 -8.15 10.62 -20.96
C ARG A 56 -8.41 12.11 -20.72
N ILE A 57 -8.75 12.46 -19.48
CA ILE A 57 -8.96 13.88 -19.11
C ILE A 57 -7.67 14.68 -19.30
N SER A 58 -6.51 14.11 -18.97
CA SER A 58 -5.19 14.75 -19.17
C SER A 58 -4.84 14.93 -20.66
N GLU A 59 -5.44 14.14 -21.54
CA GLU A 59 -5.34 14.26 -23.02
C GLU A 59 -6.38 15.23 -23.60
N GLY A 60 -7.20 15.85 -22.76
CA GLY A 60 -8.24 16.81 -23.17
C GLY A 60 -9.58 16.17 -23.53
N ILE A 61 -9.75 14.85 -23.29
CA ILE A 61 -11.03 14.15 -23.53
C ILE A 61 -11.90 14.35 -22.29
N THR A 62 -12.98 15.12 -22.44
CA THR A 62 -13.86 15.51 -21.32
C THR A 62 -15.31 15.03 -21.49
N ASP A 63 -15.67 14.41 -22.62
CA ASP A 63 -17.03 13.89 -22.85
C ASP A 63 -17.28 12.67 -21.92
N PRO A 64 -18.25 12.76 -20.99
CA PRO A 64 -18.59 11.67 -20.08
C PRO A 64 -19.02 10.38 -20.79
N LYS A 65 -19.54 10.49 -22.01
CA LYS A 65 -19.94 9.31 -22.81
C LYS A 65 -18.73 8.57 -23.37
N VAL A 66 -17.62 9.26 -23.60
CA VAL A 66 -16.36 8.65 -24.00
C VAL A 66 -15.63 8.11 -22.77
N LEU A 67 -15.56 8.90 -21.68
CA LEU A 67 -14.88 8.49 -20.45
C LEU A 67 -15.47 7.24 -19.80
N VAL A 68 -16.78 6.99 -19.94
CA VAL A 68 -17.42 5.79 -19.37
C VAL A 68 -16.93 4.49 -20.01
N GLU A 69 -16.37 4.52 -21.22
CA GLU A 69 -15.81 3.33 -21.87
C GLU A 69 -14.53 2.82 -21.18
N GLU A 70 -13.83 3.67 -20.44
CA GLU A 70 -12.66 3.28 -19.63
C GLU A 70 -13.05 2.61 -18.30
N ILE A 71 -14.33 2.57 -17.98
CA ILE A 71 -14.82 2.00 -16.73
C ILE A 71 -15.06 0.50 -16.88
N HIS A 72 -14.45 -0.27 -15.98
CA HIS A 72 -14.58 -1.73 -15.99
C HIS A 72 -16.05 -2.17 -15.88
N GLY A 73 -16.46 -3.13 -16.70
CA GLY A 73 -17.84 -3.59 -16.82
C GLY A 73 -18.52 -3.99 -15.50
N ARG A 74 -17.77 -4.51 -14.51
CA ARG A 74 -18.32 -4.82 -13.17
C ARG A 74 -18.84 -3.59 -12.44
N ILE A 75 -18.18 -2.44 -12.62
CA ILE A 75 -18.59 -1.17 -12.00
C ILE A 75 -19.87 -0.69 -12.67
N ILE A 76 -19.90 -0.74 -14.01
CA ILE A 76 -21.09 -0.37 -14.80
C ILE A 76 -22.30 -1.27 -14.46
N ASN A 77 -22.08 -2.59 -14.35
CA ASN A 77 -23.13 -3.54 -13.99
C ASN A 77 -23.66 -3.33 -12.57
N ARG A 78 -22.79 -2.92 -11.65
CA ARG A 78 -23.16 -2.68 -10.23
C ARG A 78 -23.93 -1.38 -10.03
N HIS A 79 -23.54 -0.31 -10.71
CA HIS A 79 -24.04 1.05 -10.42
C HIS A 79 -24.93 1.62 -11.53
N GLY A 80 -24.91 1.01 -12.73
CA GLY A 80 -25.64 1.46 -13.90
C GLY A 80 -24.87 2.51 -14.70
N ARG A 81 -24.90 2.36 -16.04
CA ARG A 81 -24.16 3.24 -16.97
C ARG A 81 -24.54 4.72 -16.84
N LYS A 82 -25.87 5.00 -16.68
CA LYS A 82 -26.36 6.37 -16.52
C LYS A 82 -25.78 7.06 -15.27
N THR A 83 -25.69 6.32 -14.16
CA THR A 83 -25.13 6.82 -12.89
C THR A 83 -23.64 7.14 -13.05
N ILE A 84 -22.88 6.28 -13.72
CA ILE A 84 -21.45 6.53 -13.96
C ILE A 84 -21.25 7.73 -14.88
N ILE A 85 -22.03 7.86 -15.97
CA ILE A 85 -21.99 9.05 -16.83
C ILE A 85 -22.28 10.33 -16.02
N ALA A 86 -23.27 10.32 -15.14
CA ALA A 86 -23.57 11.46 -14.28
C ALA A 86 -22.41 11.76 -13.32
N ALA A 87 -21.72 10.74 -12.79
CA ALA A 87 -20.54 10.91 -11.93
C ALA A 87 -19.31 11.47 -12.67
N LEU A 88 -19.24 11.26 -13.99
CA LEU A 88 -18.19 11.78 -14.87
C LEU A 88 -18.55 13.14 -15.49
N THR A 89 -19.76 13.63 -15.26
CA THR A 89 -20.21 14.92 -15.78
C THR A 89 -19.73 16.06 -14.91
N GLY A 90 -18.88 16.90 -15.47
CA GLY A 90 -18.28 18.04 -14.79
C GLY A 90 -17.80 19.11 -15.76
N VAL A 91 -17.19 20.17 -15.22
CA VAL A 91 -16.59 21.25 -16.01
C VAL A 91 -15.09 21.19 -15.79
N ILE A 92 -14.36 20.86 -16.85
CA ILE A 92 -12.91 20.70 -16.85
C ILE A 92 -12.32 21.81 -17.72
N THR A 93 -11.47 22.63 -17.14
CA THR A 93 -10.72 23.64 -17.89
C THR A 93 -9.39 23.05 -18.41
N GLN A 94 -8.77 23.75 -19.37
CA GLN A 94 -7.44 23.39 -19.86
C GLN A 94 -6.42 23.35 -18.71
N ALA A 95 -6.50 24.30 -17.76
CA ALA A 95 -5.61 24.33 -16.61
C ALA A 95 -5.78 23.10 -15.69
N ASP A 96 -7.02 22.60 -15.54
CA ASP A 96 -7.28 21.37 -14.77
C ASP A 96 -6.63 20.15 -15.46
N SER A 97 -6.80 20.02 -16.77
CA SER A 97 -6.18 18.94 -17.55
C SER A 97 -4.65 18.99 -17.48
N ASP A 98 -4.05 20.17 -17.62
CA ASP A 98 -2.59 20.36 -17.54
C ASP A 98 -2.06 19.99 -16.15
N MET A 99 -2.75 20.41 -15.09
CA MET A 99 -2.38 20.05 -13.71
C MET A 99 -2.51 18.55 -13.45
N MET A 100 -3.58 17.91 -13.91
CA MET A 100 -3.75 16.46 -13.76
C MET A 100 -2.68 15.69 -14.52
N ARG A 101 -2.30 16.14 -15.72
CA ARG A 101 -1.20 15.58 -16.49
C ARG A 101 0.12 15.65 -15.73
N GLN A 102 0.47 16.81 -15.17
CA GLN A 102 1.69 16.99 -14.38
C GLN A 102 1.72 16.07 -13.16
N ILE A 103 0.63 15.98 -12.41
CA ILE A 103 0.55 15.10 -11.23
C ILE A 103 0.69 13.62 -11.65
N ARG A 104 0.13 13.21 -12.78
CA ARG A 104 0.31 11.84 -13.31
C ARG A 104 1.77 11.55 -13.66
N GLU A 105 2.43 12.45 -14.40
CA GLU A 105 3.85 12.32 -14.72
C GLU A 105 4.71 12.18 -13.46
N GLU A 106 4.40 12.92 -12.41
CA GLU A 106 5.08 12.80 -11.12
C GLU A 106 4.80 11.46 -10.43
N ILE A 107 3.59 10.90 -10.54
CA ILE A 107 3.27 9.56 -10.05
C ILE A 107 4.06 8.50 -10.82
N ASP A 108 4.09 8.59 -12.15
CA ASP A 108 4.80 7.64 -13.01
C ASP A 108 6.31 7.62 -12.71
N ILE A 109 6.90 8.79 -12.43
CA ILE A 109 8.29 8.90 -12.00
C ILE A 109 8.50 8.23 -10.63
N ALA A 110 7.62 8.49 -9.67
CA ALA A 110 7.72 7.90 -8.33
C ALA A 110 7.54 6.36 -8.37
N GLU A 111 6.61 5.86 -9.17
CA GLU A 111 6.40 4.43 -9.41
C GLU A 111 7.64 3.76 -10.01
N ARG A 112 8.26 4.38 -11.00
CA ARG A 112 9.51 3.89 -11.60
C ARG A 112 10.64 3.82 -10.58
N HIS A 113 10.89 4.89 -9.82
CA HIS A 113 11.92 4.91 -8.78
C HIS A 113 11.64 3.88 -7.69
N LYS A 114 10.37 3.67 -7.32
CA LYS A 114 9.97 2.61 -6.40
C LYS A 114 10.35 1.23 -6.93
N GLN A 115 10.06 0.96 -8.21
CA GLN A 115 10.41 -0.32 -8.83
C GLN A 115 11.91 -0.55 -8.89
N GLU A 116 12.69 0.48 -9.26
CA GLU A 116 14.17 0.42 -9.25
C GLU A 116 14.72 0.05 -7.85
N CYS A 117 14.16 0.61 -6.79
CA CYS A 117 14.55 0.27 -5.42
C CYS A 117 14.19 -1.18 -5.06
N ILE A 118 13.00 -1.64 -5.47
CA ILE A 118 12.55 -3.03 -5.27
C ILE A 118 13.50 -4.00 -5.96
N ASP A 119 13.84 -3.76 -7.22
CA ASP A 119 14.71 -4.61 -8.02
C ASP A 119 16.11 -4.71 -7.39
N LYS A 120 16.66 -3.58 -6.91
CA LYS A 120 17.95 -3.55 -6.21
C LYS A 120 17.93 -4.34 -4.90
N MET A 121 16.84 -4.24 -4.13
CA MET A 121 16.69 -5.02 -2.90
C MET A 121 16.63 -6.53 -3.20
N GLN A 122 15.90 -6.91 -4.24
CA GLN A 122 15.80 -8.31 -4.67
C GLN A 122 17.17 -8.85 -5.09
N GLU A 123 17.87 -8.13 -5.98
CA GLU A 123 19.21 -8.50 -6.44
C GLU A 123 20.18 -8.77 -5.26
N ILE A 124 20.21 -7.86 -4.28
CA ILE A 124 21.08 -8.00 -3.10
C ILE A 124 20.65 -9.22 -2.26
N CYS A 125 19.35 -9.39 -2.00
CA CYS A 125 18.86 -10.49 -1.17
C CYS A 125 19.04 -11.86 -1.82
N GLU A 126 18.81 -11.97 -3.12
CA GLU A 126 19.02 -13.22 -3.86
C GLU A 126 20.50 -13.62 -3.87
N LYS A 127 21.39 -12.66 -4.00
CA LYS A 127 22.83 -12.91 -4.03
C LYS A 127 23.42 -13.24 -2.65
N GLU A 128 23.03 -12.52 -1.61
CA GLU A 128 23.72 -12.55 -0.31
C GLU A 128 22.92 -13.21 0.80
N TYR A 129 21.59 -13.34 0.65
CA TYR A 129 20.66 -13.82 1.70
C TYR A 129 19.62 -14.81 1.16
N SER A 130 19.99 -15.61 0.17
CA SER A 130 19.08 -16.54 -0.53
C SER A 130 18.39 -17.53 0.41
N ASP A 131 19.12 -18.07 1.40
CA ASP A 131 18.57 -19.03 2.36
C ASP A 131 17.56 -18.37 3.31
N GLN A 132 17.89 -17.19 3.82
CA GLN A 132 16.98 -16.41 4.68
C GLN A 132 15.74 -16.00 3.89
N LEU A 133 15.92 -15.57 2.65
CA LEU A 133 14.84 -15.19 1.75
C LEU A 133 13.88 -16.36 1.53
N ARG A 134 14.42 -17.54 1.21
CA ARG A 134 13.64 -18.77 1.02
C ARG A 134 12.90 -19.18 2.29
N ASN A 135 13.58 -19.14 3.44
CA ASN A 135 12.98 -19.52 4.72
C ASN A 135 11.83 -18.56 5.11
N LEU A 136 12.00 -17.25 4.94
CA LEU A 136 10.94 -16.27 5.22
C LEU A 136 9.71 -16.48 4.33
N GLN A 137 9.90 -16.87 3.07
CA GLN A 137 8.80 -17.12 2.15
C GLN A 137 7.99 -18.39 2.45
N THR A 138 8.46 -19.26 3.36
CA THR A 138 7.65 -20.39 3.85
C THR A 138 6.54 -19.95 4.80
N ILE A 139 6.65 -18.74 5.37
CA ILE A 139 5.65 -18.19 6.29
C ILE A 139 4.43 -17.73 5.49
N PRO A 140 3.21 -18.22 5.79
CA PRO A 140 2.01 -17.74 5.14
C PRO A 140 1.88 -16.23 5.19
N GLY A 141 1.57 -15.60 4.05
CA GLY A 141 1.47 -14.15 3.93
C GLY A 141 2.78 -13.41 3.65
N VAL A 142 3.95 -14.07 3.78
CA VAL A 142 5.24 -13.47 3.46
C VAL A 142 5.62 -13.82 2.01
N LYS A 143 5.57 -12.83 1.14
CA LYS A 143 6.04 -12.90 -0.25
C LYS A 143 7.40 -12.23 -0.38
N LEU A 144 7.99 -12.31 -1.58
CA LEU A 144 9.35 -11.83 -1.87
C LEU A 144 9.58 -10.39 -1.36
N ARG A 145 8.69 -9.44 -1.69
CA ARG A 145 8.80 -8.04 -1.24
C ARG A 145 8.80 -7.90 0.29
N ALA A 146 7.92 -8.61 0.97
CA ALA A 146 7.86 -8.60 2.44
C ALA A 146 9.11 -9.24 3.05
N ALA A 147 9.59 -10.37 2.49
CA ALA A 147 10.80 -11.04 2.95
C ALA A 147 12.03 -10.14 2.82
N THR A 148 12.19 -9.41 1.72
CA THR A 148 13.30 -8.45 1.55
C THR A 148 13.23 -7.30 2.55
N SER A 149 12.02 -6.78 2.86
CA SER A 149 11.82 -5.75 3.90
C SER A 149 12.13 -6.27 5.30
N LEU A 150 11.73 -7.51 5.62
CA LEU A 150 12.06 -8.14 6.91
C LEU A 150 13.58 -8.28 7.08
N ILE A 151 14.30 -8.73 6.06
CA ILE A 151 15.77 -8.81 6.08
C ILE A 151 16.39 -7.42 6.26
N ALA A 152 15.87 -6.41 5.56
CA ALA A 152 16.37 -5.03 5.65
C ALA A 152 16.24 -4.45 7.05
N GLU A 153 15.09 -4.61 7.70
CA GLU A 153 14.80 -3.98 8.98
C GLU A 153 15.30 -4.80 10.18
N ILE A 154 15.12 -6.11 10.19
CA ILE A 154 15.55 -7.00 11.30
C ILE A 154 17.04 -7.34 11.20
N GLY A 155 17.55 -7.53 9.97
CA GLY A 155 18.84 -8.13 9.72
C GLY A 155 18.77 -9.67 9.68
N ILE A 156 19.93 -10.32 9.63
CA ILE A 156 20.06 -11.78 9.60
C ILE A 156 20.52 -12.37 10.94
N ASP A 157 21.10 -11.55 11.79
CA ASP A 157 21.58 -11.98 13.11
C ASP A 157 20.47 -11.82 14.14
N MET A 158 19.87 -12.94 14.50
CA MET A 158 18.79 -13.01 15.50
C MET A 158 19.30 -13.01 16.94
N SER A 159 20.63 -13.05 17.18
CA SER A 159 21.20 -12.99 18.55
C SER A 159 20.90 -11.68 19.28
N HIS A 160 20.58 -10.61 18.52
CA HIS A 160 20.13 -9.34 19.07
C HIS A 160 18.76 -9.40 19.76
N PHE A 161 17.98 -10.47 19.53
CA PHE A 161 16.66 -10.67 20.12
C PHE A 161 16.64 -11.93 20.96
N GLU A 162 16.75 -11.80 22.27
CA GLU A 162 16.76 -12.94 23.21
C GLU A 162 15.48 -13.79 23.12
N THR A 163 14.34 -13.15 22.80
CA THR A 163 13.03 -13.80 22.69
C THR A 163 12.17 -13.22 21.57
N ALA A 164 11.18 -13.96 21.11
CA ALA A 164 10.16 -13.47 20.19
C ALA A 164 9.41 -12.22 20.73
N ASN A 165 9.18 -12.17 22.05
CA ASN A 165 8.58 -11.00 22.70
C ASN A 165 9.46 -9.75 22.63
N HIS A 166 10.78 -9.92 22.64
CA HIS A 166 11.73 -8.81 22.45
C HIS A 166 11.60 -8.24 21.04
N LEU A 167 11.58 -9.08 20.01
CA LEU A 167 11.35 -8.65 18.62
C LEU A 167 9.97 -7.99 18.45
N ALA A 168 8.91 -8.56 19.03
CA ALA A 168 7.56 -7.98 18.98
C ALA A 168 7.48 -6.60 19.65
N SER A 169 8.19 -6.43 20.77
CA SER A 169 8.30 -5.13 21.45
C SER A 169 9.07 -4.10 20.62
N TRP A 170 10.20 -4.53 20.04
CA TRP A 170 11.03 -3.68 19.18
C TRP A 170 10.31 -3.24 17.91
N SER A 171 9.48 -4.11 17.33
CA SER A 171 8.63 -3.77 16.18
C SER A 171 7.43 -2.86 16.53
N GLY A 172 7.17 -2.65 17.83
CA GLY A 172 6.03 -1.86 18.30
C GLY A 172 4.69 -2.54 18.13
N LEU A 173 4.65 -3.87 18.17
CA LEU A 173 3.43 -4.67 18.10
C LEU A 173 2.92 -5.08 19.49
N LYS A 174 3.74 -4.88 20.53
CA LYS A 174 3.33 -5.18 21.90
C LYS A 174 2.36 -4.11 22.44
N PRO A 175 1.19 -4.47 22.98
CA PRO A 175 0.33 -3.51 23.65
C PRO A 175 1.01 -2.95 24.91
N ARG A 176 0.78 -1.68 25.19
CA ARG A 176 1.11 -1.10 26.51
C ARG A 176 0.11 -1.65 27.50
N ASN A 177 0.57 -2.44 28.46
CA ASN A 177 -0.23 -2.81 29.61
C ASN A 177 -0.19 -1.66 30.63
N ASP A 178 -0.82 -0.54 30.30
CA ASP A 178 -0.92 0.61 31.18
C ASP A 178 -2.23 0.47 31.98
N GLU A 179 -2.14 -0.34 33.02
CA GLU A 179 -3.25 -0.63 33.93
C GLU A 179 -2.87 -0.21 35.34
N SER A 180 -3.74 0.50 36.02
CA SER A 180 -3.61 0.83 37.44
C SER A 180 -4.94 0.66 38.14
N ASN A 181 -4.96 -0.09 39.24
CA ASN A 181 -6.14 -0.37 40.04
C ASN A 181 -7.32 -0.95 39.24
N LYS A 182 -7.03 -1.94 38.36
CA LYS A 182 -7.97 -2.58 37.42
C LYS A 182 -8.58 -1.63 36.35
N VAL A 183 -8.06 -0.43 36.21
CA VAL A 183 -8.49 0.50 35.16
C VAL A 183 -7.43 0.57 34.10
N ILE A 184 -7.81 0.20 32.85
CA ILE A 184 -6.94 0.27 31.67
C ILE A 184 -6.80 1.75 31.28
N LYS A 185 -5.61 2.33 31.48
CA LYS A 185 -5.32 3.72 31.14
C LYS A 185 -5.05 3.92 29.66
N SER A 186 -4.45 2.93 29.00
CA SER A 186 -4.14 3.03 27.59
C SER A 186 -4.14 1.64 26.91
N LYS A 187 -4.82 1.56 25.75
CA LYS A 187 -4.77 0.41 24.83
C LYS A 187 -3.78 0.63 23.67
N ARG A 188 -2.95 1.68 23.75
CA ARG A 188 -2.00 1.99 22.68
C ARG A 188 -0.88 0.96 22.65
N ILE A 189 -0.36 0.71 21.47
CA ILE A 189 0.86 -0.09 21.29
C ILE A 189 2.11 0.71 21.65
N THR A 190 3.21 0.01 21.93
CA THR A 190 4.51 0.64 22.17
C THR A 190 5.03 1.35 20.93
N HIS A 191 5.87 2.37 21.13
CA HIS A 191 6.66 2.92 20.04
C HIS A 191 7.69 1.87 19.60
N GLY A 192 7.88 1.72 18.28
CA GLY A 192 8.83 0.77 17.72
C GLY A 192 9.13 1.10 16.26
N ASN A 193 9.80 0.18 15.58
CA ASN A 193 10.15 0.34 14.18
C ASN A 193 8.88 0.35 13.31
N ARG A 194 8.52 1.53 12.78
CA ARG A 194 7.31 1.75 11.99
C ARG A 194 7.31 1.00 10.66
N TYR A 195 8.49 0.82 10.05
CA TYR A 195 8.66 0.14 8.77
C TYR A 195 8.41 -1.35 8.94
N LEU A 196 9.08 -1.97 9.90
CA LEU A 196 8.87 -3.37 10.24
C LEU A 196 7.41 -3.65 10.65
N ARG A 197 6.83 -2.80 11.47
CA ARG A 197 5.43 -2.95 11.91
C ARG A 197 4.46 -2.98 10.75
N ARG A 198 4.60 -2.07 9.78
CA ARG A 198 3.75 -2.03 8.58
C ARG A 198 3.87 -3.34 7.80
N THR A 199 5.09 -3.79 7.53
CA THR A 199 5.34 -5.04 6.80
C THR A 199 4.72 -6.24 7.52
N ILE A 200 4.88 -6.36 8.84
CA ILE A 200 4.31 -7.47 9.61
C ILE A 200 2.78 -7.42 9.60
N ILE A 201 2.16 -6.24 9.74
CA ILE A 201 0.70 -6.09 9.66
C ILE A 201 0.18 -6.52 8.30
N GLU A 202 0.81 -6.09 7.19
CA GLU A 202 0.43 -6.49 5.83
C GLU A 202 0.56 -8.01 5.64
N CYS A 203 1.65 -8.62 6.11
CA CYS A 203 1.83 -10.08 6.11
C CYS A 203 0.75 -10.79 6.92
N SER A 204 0.40 -10.27 8.09
CA SER A 204 -0.62 -10.85 8.96
C SER A 204 -2.01 -10.81 8.31
N TRP A 205 -2.37 -9.71 7.64
CA TRP A 205 -3.59 -9.61 6.85
C TRP A 205 -3.62 -10.60 5.66
N ALA A 206 -2.50 -10.78 4.98
CA ALA A 206 -2.39 -11.77 3.91
C ALA A 206 -2.50 -13.20 4.46
N ALA A 207 -1.84 -13.50 5.57
CA ALA A 207 -1.89 -14.80 6.24
C ALA A 207 -3.29 -15.14 6.73
N SER A 208 -4.03 -14.18 7.31
CA SER A 208 -5.40 -14.40 7.78
C SER A 208 -6.38 -14.80 6.67
N ARG A 209 -6.09 -14.42 5.43
CA ARG A 209 -6.90 -14.76 4.24
C ARG A 209 -6.40 -16.02 3.52
N THR A 210 -5.26 -16.58 3.90
CA THR A 210 -4.71 -17.79 3.29
C THR A 210 -5.44 -19.01 3.83
N GLN A 211 -6.28 -19.64 2.98
CA GLN A 211 -7.08 -20.80 3.39
C GLN A 211 -6.20 -21.96 3.86
N GLY A 212 -6.67 -22.68 4.89
CA GLY A 212 -6.02 -23.89 5.40
C GLY A 212 -4.81 -23.67 6.30
N CYS A 213 -4.34 -22.45 6.51
CA CYS A 213 -3.24 -22.17 7.43
C CYS A 213 -3.73 -21.89 8.88
N PHE A 214 -2.81 -22.02 9.83
CA PHE A 214 -3.09 -21.71 11.25
C PHE A 214 -3.63 -20.29 11.44
N PHE A 215 -3.04 -19.30 10.77
CA PHE A 215 -3.39 -17.89 10.94
C PHE A 215 -4.82 -17.57 10.50
N SER A 216 -5.34 -18.22 9.45
CA SER A 216 -6.74 -18.01 9.03
C SER A 216 -7.73 -18.56 10.06
N ARG A 217 -7.43 -19.71 10.67
CA ARG A 217 -8.25 -20.28 11.75
C ARG A 217 -8.21 -19.40 12.99
N PHE A 218 -7.02 -18.94 13.38
CA PHE A 218 -6.85 -18.05 14.53
C PHE A 218 -7.61 -16.74 14.36
N SER A 219 -7.52 -16.10 13.18
CA SER A 219 -8.26 -14.87 12.87
C SER A 219 -9.77 -15.07 12.97
N TYR A 220 -10.29 -16.18 12.46
CA TYR A 220 -11.72 -16.51 12.55
C TYR A 220 -12.23 -16.59 13.98
N HIS A 221 -11.46 -17.21 14.90
CA HIS A 221 -11.84 -17.33 16.31
C HIS A 221 -11.74 -16.01 17.10
N GLN A 222 -10.97 -15.03 16.64
CA GLN A 222 -10.86 -13.73 17.31
C GLN A 222 -11.95 -12.74 16.88
N THR A 223 -12.68 -13.01 15.79
CA THR A 223 -13.73 -12.14 15.25
C THR A 223 -15.15 -12.59 15.63
N GLN A 224 -15.28 -13.66 16.39
CA GLN A 224 -16.51 -14.11 17.04
C GLN A 224 -16.58 -13.60 18.50
#